data_7ef02d9296645b9dc9c4420626283c6a
#
_entry.id   7ef02d9296645b9dc9c4420626283c6a
#
_cell.length_a   1.000
_cell.length_b   1.000
_cell.length_c   1.000
_cell.angle_alpha   90.00
_cell.angle_beta   90.00
_cell.angle_gamma   90.00
#
_symmetry.space_group_name_H-M   'P 1'
#
loop_
_entity.id
_entity.type
_entity.pdbx_description
1 polymer ?
#
loop_
_entity_poly.entity_id
_entity_poly.type
_entity_poly.pdbx_seq_one_letter_code
_entity_poly.pdbx_strand_id
1 'polypeptide(L)'
;MPEDLESFLRAGTAPVVVTLGSAMAQAGKVFAETAKAALALGRRVVVLTRHPEQLPTLPPEAFVAHWAPLGPLFSRAALVVHHGGIGTTAQAIAGGVPQLILPFAHDQPDNAHILKRHGLGDFHDPHRLRLGRLKAQMQAILASKEIAKACAKRAQMNQNTHGEVLAADSLEQLVEGFSA
;
A
#
# COMPACT_ATOMS: atom_id res chain seq x y z
N MET A 1 -3.77 16.59 -3.67
CA MET A 1 -2.38 16.23 -3.32
C MET A 1 -1.73 17.47 -2.72
N PRO A 2 -1.02 17.41 -1.57
CA PRO A 2 -0.19 18.52 -1.09
C PRO A 2 0.80 18.96 -2.17
N GLU A 3 1.07 20.26 -2.31
CA GLU A 3 1.85 20.80 -3.43
C GLU A 3 3.32 20.34 -3.42
N ASP A 4 3.91 20.25 -2.26
CA ASP A 4 5.26 19.74 -2.05
C ASP A 4 5.40 18.25 -2.43
N LEU A 5 4.42 17.42 -2.03
CA LEU A 5 4.35 16.02 -2.45
C LEU A 5 4.13 15.89 -3.97
N GLU A 6 3.26 16.73 -4.54
CA GLU A 6 3.04 16.76 -5.99
C GLU A 6 4.33 17.10 -6.75
N SER A 7 5.06 18.11 -6.28
CA SER A 7 6.37 18.48 -6.82
C SER A 7 7.38 17.34 -6.70
N PHE A 8 7.43 16.66 -5.55
CA PHE A 8 8.26 15.48 -5.38
C PHE A 8 7.88 14.37 -6.37
N LEU A 9 6.60 14.06 -6.54
CA LEU A 9 6.16 13.00 -7.45
C LEU A 9 6.50 13.30 -8.91
N ARG A 10 6.43 14.56 -9.34
CA ARG A 10 6.79 14.99 -10.72
C ARG A 10 8.29 14.98 -11.00
N ALA A 11 9.11 15.17 -9.98
CA ALA A 11 10.55 15.33 -10.13
C ALA A 11 11.32 14.04 -10.46
N GLY A 12 10.64 12.87 -10.59
CA GLY A 12 11.36 11.64 -10.89
C GLY A 12 10.48 10.40 -11.05
N THR A 13 11.11 9.22 -10.97
CA THR A 13 10.43 7.94 -11.16
C THR A 13 9.41 7.64 -10.07
N ALA A 14 8.46 6.76 -10.37
CA ALA A 14 7.43 6.30 -9.44
C ALA A 14 8.06 5.78 -8.12
N PRO A 15 7.68 6.33 -6.95
CA PRO A 15 8.26 5.96 -5.68
C PRO A 15 7.70 4.64 -5.13
N VAL A 16 8.38 4.08 -4.14
CA VAL A 16 7.79 3.16 -3.18
C VAL A 16 7.04 3.98 -2.13
N VAL A 17 5.75 3.71 -1.94
CA VAL A 17 4.96 4.36 -0.88
C VAL A 17 4.89 3.45 0.33
N VAL A 18 5.20 3.98 1.51
CA VAL A 18 5.17 3.24 2.79
C VAL A 18 4.14 3.88 3.72
N THR A 19 3.12 3.12 4.12
CA THR A 19 2.10 3.56 5.09
C THR A 19 1.64 2.40 5.95
N LEU A 20 1.63 2.57 7.27
CA LEU A 20 1.27 1.50 8.21
C LEU A 20 -0.07 1.73 8.91
N GLY A 21 -0.87 2.66 8.37
CA GLY A 21 -2.15 3.06 8.98
C GLY A 21 -1.99 4.09 10.09
N SER A 22 -3.12 4.65 10.51
CA SER A 22 -3.16 5.75 11.47
C SER A 22 -2.96 5.31 12.93
N ALA A 23 -3.14 4.03 13.24
CA ALA A 23 -3.05 3.49 14.60
C ALA A 23 -1.63 3.08 15.03
N MET A 24 -0.66 3.10 14.11
CA MET A 24 0.70 2.60 14.36
C MET A 24 1.63 3.69 14.90
N ALA A 25 1.39 4.08 16.16
CA ALA A 25 2.16 5.12 16.84
C ALA A 25 3.61 4.72 17.21
N GLN A 26 4.00 3.45 17.09
CA GLN A 26 5.34 2.96 17.49
C GLN A 26 6.05 2.20 16.36
N ALA A 27 5.75 2.53 15.11
CA ALA A 27 6.28 1.83 13.94
C ALA A 27 7.53 2.50 13.30
N GLY A 28 8.15 3.45 13.98
CA GLY A 28 9.30 4.20 13.43
C GLY A 28 10.41 3.30 12.87
N LYS A 29 10.76 2.23 13.58
CA LYS A 29 11.73 1.24 13.09
C LYS A 29 11.30 0.54 11.81
N VAL A 30 10.02 0.16 11.71
CA VAL A 30 9.47 -0.52 10.53
C VAL A 30 9.48 0.42 9.33
N PHE A 31 9.05 1.66 9.51
CA PHE A 31 9.14 2.71 8.49
C PHE A 31 10.59 2.90 8.02
N ALA A 32 11.52 3.06 8.96
CA ALA A 32 12.93 3.29 8.66
C ALA A 32 13.56 2.13 7.86
N GLU A 33 13.36 0.89 8.31
CA GLU A 33 13.92 -0.29 7.62
C GLU A 33 13.29 -0.50 6.24
N THR A 34 11.99 -0.20 6.11
CA THR A 34 11.29 -0.29 4.83
C THR A 34 11.78 0.77 3.84
N ALA A 35 11.92 2.02 4.30
CA ALA A 35 12.48 3.10 3.50
C ALA A 35 13.93 2.80 3.08
N LYS A 36 14.78 2.34 4.00
CA LYS A 36 16.15 1.91 3.69
C LYS A 36 16.21 0.82 2.63
N ALA A 37 15.30 -0.17 2.69
CA ALA A 37 15.25 -1.24 1.70
C ALA A 37 14.92 -0.72 0.30
N ALA A 38 13.96 0.19 0.19
CA ALA A 38 13.57 0.80 -1.08
C ALA A 38 14.69 1.71 -1.64
N LEU A 39 15.29 2.56 -0.79
CA LEU A 39 16.42 3.41 -1.15
C LEU A 39 17.63 2.59 -1.62
N ALA A 40 17.93 1.45 -0.97
CA ALA A 40 18.98 0.53 -1.38
C ALA A 40 18.72 -0.17 -2.73
N LEU A 41 17.50 -0.07 -3.27
CA LEU A 41 17.12 -0.46 -4.64
C LEU A 41 17.20 0.70 -5.64
N GLY A 42 17.69 1.87 -5.23
CA GLY A 42 17.69 3.09 -6.04
C GLY A 42 16.27 3.65 -6.27
N ARG A 43 15.32 3.32 -5.39
CA ARG A 43 13.95 3.80 -5.51
C ARG A 43 13.72 5.01 -4.62
N ARG A 44 13.01 6.00 -5.15
CA ARG A 44 12.46 7.10 -4.35
C ARG A 44 11.40 6.57 -3.39
N VAL A 45 11.22 7.22 -2.27
CA VAL A 45 10.31 6.75 -1.22
C VAL A 45 9.36 7.88 -0.79
N VAL A 46 8.10 7.56 -0.60
CA VAL A 46 7.15 8.40 0.14
C VAL A 46 6.78 7.67 1.42
N VAL A 47 7.10 8.25 2.56
CA VAL A 47 6.67 7.76 3.87
C VAL A 47 5.46 8.57 4.31
N LEU A 48 4.31 7.90 4.42
CA LEU A 48 3.07 8.51 4.88
C LEU A 48 2.82 8.12 6.35
N THR A 49 3.05 9.06 7.26
CA THR A 49 2.91 8.84 8.71
C THR A 49 2.44 10.11 9.43
N ARG A 50 1.64 9.92 10.47
CA ARG A 50 1.25 11.01 11.39
C ARG A 50 2.33 11.32 12.44
N HIS A 51 3.36 10.49 12.52
CA HIS A 51 4.42 10.53 13.53
C HIS A 51 5.80 10.66 12.91
N PRO A 52 6.09 11.74 12.14
CA PRO A 52 7.39 11.92 11.49
C PRO A 52 8.55 12.06 12.48
N GLU A 53 8.27 12.49 13.71
CA GLU A 53 9.24 12.59 14.80
C GLU A 53 9.88 11.26 15.20
N GLN A 54 9.27 10.14 14.83
CA GLN A 54 9.79 8.79 15.07
C GLN A 54 10.73 8.29 13.97
N LEU A 55 10.81 9.02 12.86
CA LEU A 55 11.68 8.66 11.76
C LEU A 55 13.08 9.20 11.97
N PRO A 56 14.13 8.46 11.58
CA PRO A 56 15.46 9.01 11.45
C PRO A 56 15.48 10.05 10.32
N THR A 57 16.51 10.88 10.28
CA THR A 57 16.76 11.73 9.11
C THR A 57 16.86 10.85 7.86
N LEU A 58 16.02 11.16 6.88
CA LEU A 58 15.99 10.47 5.59
C LEU A 58 16.70 11.32 4.52
N PRO A 59 17.28 10.69 3.49
CA PRO A 59 17.93 11.40 2.40
C PRO A 59 16.90 12.08 1.46
N PRO A 60 17.36 12.98 0.54
CA PRO A 60 16.46 13.72 -0.35
C PRO A 60 15.58 12.87 -1.28
N GLU A 61 15.96 11.61 -1.50
CA GLU A 61 15.19 10.64 -2.29
C GLU A 61 13.97 10.12 -1.53
N ALA A 62 13.82 10.47 -0.25
CA ALA A 62 12.67 10.15 0.58
C ALA A 62 11.89 11.41 0.95
N PHE A 63 10.58 11.37 0.73
CA PHE A 63 9.64 12.40 1.12
C PHE A 63 8.78 11.90 2.28
N VAL A 64 8.62 12.70 3.32
CA VAL A 64 7.75 12.38 4.46
C VAL A 64 6.51 13.25 4.39
N ALA A 65 5.34 12.62 4.31
CA ALA A 65 4.05 13.29 4.31
C ALA A 65 3.23 12.88 5.55
N HIS A 66 2.54 13.85 6.16
CA HIS A 66 1.59 13.58 7.25
C HIS A 66 0.29 12.97 6.73
N TRP A 67 -0.11 13.39 5.55
CA TRP A 67 -1.35 12.98 4.90
C TRP A 67 -1.26 13.12 3.38
N ALA A 68 -1.93 12.20 2.69
CA ALA A 68 -2.19 12.31 1.25
C ALA A 68 -3.44 11.50 0.89
N PRO A 69 -4.18 11.86 -0.17
CA PRO A 69 -5.25 11.03 -0.70
C PRO A 69 -4.65 9.75 -1.31
N LEU A 70 -5.01 8.59 -0.74
CA LEU A 70 -4.36 7.32 -1.07
C LEU A 70 -4.56 6.91 -2.53
N GLY A 71 -5.77 7.03 -3.08
CA GLY A 71 -6.05 6.65 -4.47
C GLY A 71 -5.13 7.36 -5.48
N PRO A 72 -5.12 8.71 -5.52
CA PRO A 72 -4.22 9.47 -6.39
C PRO A 72 -2.72 9.25 -6.11
N LEU A 73 -2.34 8.95 -4.87
CA LEU A 73 -0.95 8.63 -4.54
C LEU A 73 -0.55 7.24 -5.04
N PHE A 74 -1.39 6.24 -4.79
CA PHE A 74 -1.09 4.84 -5.13
C PHE A 74 -1.05 4.60 -6.63
N SER A 75 -1.90 5.26 -7.42
CA SER A 75 -1.86 5.17 -8.89
C SER A 75 -0.54 5.68 -9.51
N ARG A 76 0.28 6.39 -8.73
CA ARG A 76 1.58 6.92 -9.13
C ARG A 76 2.76 6.21 -8.45
N ALA A 77 2.49 5.18 -7.66
CA ALA A 77 3.49 4.41 -6.95
C ALA A 77 4.00 3.22 -7.78
N ALA A 78 5.25 2.84 -7.60
CA ALA A 78 5.81 1.60 -8.15
C ALA A 78 5.47 0.38 -7.28
N LEU A 79 5.33 0.59 -5.96
CA LEU A 79 5.01 -0.41 -4.95
C LEU A 79 4.39 0.30 -3.76
N VAL A 80 3.38 -0.29 -3.16
CA VAL A 80 2.85 0.15 -1.85
C VAL A 80 3.23 -0.86 -0.79
N VAL A 81 3.90 -0.40 0.27
CA VAL A 81 4.20 -1.19 1.46
C VAL A 81 3.28 -0.71 2.57
N HIS A 82 2.45 -1.62 3.11
CA HIS A 82 1.45 -1.24 4.11
C HIS A 82 1.13 -2.39 5.08
N HIS A 83 0.33 -2.10 6.10
CA HIS A 83 -0.01 -3.05 7.16
C HIS A 83 -1.05 -4.13 6.76
N GLY A 84 -1.76 -3.95 5.66
CA GLY A 84 -2.79 -4.91 5.21
C GLY A 84 -4.21 -4.62 5.68
N GLY A 85 -4.49 -3.45 6.25
CA GLY A 85 -5.87 -3.05 6.55
C GLY A 85 -6.70 -2.95 5.26
N ILE A 86 -7.95 -3.42 5.31
CA ILE A 86 -8.80 -3.61 4.11
C ILE A 86 -8.96 -2.33 3.28
N GLY A 87 -9.13 -1.16 3.92
CA GLY A 87 -9.27 0.12 3.22
C GLY A 87 -8.03 0.49 2.40
N THR A 88 -6.83 0.31 2.97
CA THR A 88 -5.56 0.57 2.27
C THR A 88 -5.34 -0.43 1.14
N THR A 89 -5.64 -1.72 1.40
CA THR A 89 -5.57 -2.79 0.40
C THR A 89 -6.48 -2.49 -0.80
N ALA A 90 -7.72 -2.09 -0.55
CA ALA A 90 -8.69 -1.75 -1.59
C ALA A 90 -8.23 -0.56 -2.45
N GLN A 91 -7.69 0.50 -1.82
CA GLN A 91 -7.15 1.67 -2.53
C GLN A 91 -5.94 1.30 -3.40
N ALA A 92 -5.07 0.41 -2.93
CA ALA A 92 -3.93 -0.05 -3.70
C ALA A 92 -4.36 -0.96 -4.88
N ILE A 93 -5.39 -1.78 -4.70
CA ILE A 93 -6.01 -2.56 -5.78
C ILE A 93 -6.62 -1.63 -6.83
N ALA A 94 -7.38 -0.62 -6.40
CA ALA A 94 -7.97 0.37 -7.32
C ALA A 94 -6.90 1.17 -8.09
N GLY A 95 -5.76 1.47 -7.45
CA GLY A 95 -4.61 2.11 -8.07
C GLY A 95 -3.80 1.20 -9.01
N GLY A 96 -4.09 -0.09 -9.07
CA GLY A 96 -3.40 -1.06 -9.93
C GLY A 96 -1.93 -1.26 -9.55
N VAL A 97 -1.55 -1.00 -8.32
CA VAL A 97 -0.17 -1.03 -7.84
C VAL A 97 0.14 -2.32 -7.09
N PRO A 98 1.32 -2.93 -7.32
CA PRO A 98 1.82 -4.04 -6.52
C PRO A 98 1.90 -3.71 -5.03
N GLN A 99 1.69 -4.71 -4.17
CA GLN A 99 1.65 -4.51 -2.73
C GLN A 99 2.63 -5.42 -1.99
N LEU A 100 3.26 -4.91 -0.95
CA LEU A 100 3.97 -5.68 0.06
C LEU A 100 3.31 -5.43 1.42
N ILE A 101 2.67 -6.45 1.98
CA ILE A 101 1.98 -6.32 3.26
C ILE A 101 2.91 -6.70 4.42
N LEU A 102 2.91 -5.86 5.45
CA LEU A 102 3.55 -6.08 6.75
C LEU A 102 2.43 -6.26 7.80
N PRO A 103 1.85 -7.43 7.97
CA PRO A 103 0.68 -7.62 8.81
C PRO A 103 1.08 -7.67 10.29
N PHE A 104 0.40 -6.88 11.14
CA PHE A 104 0.65 -6.83 12.58
C PHE A 104 -0.42 -7.58 13.38
N ALA A 105 -1.70 -7.41 13.05
CA ALA A 105 -2.80 -7.93 13.84
C ALA A 105 -4.13 -7.96 13.06
N HIS A 106 -5.17 -8.44 13.69
CA HIS A 106 -6.56 -8.46 13.23
C HIS A 106 -6.74 -9.23 11.90
N ASP A 107 -7.41 -8.63 10.94
CA ASP A 107 -7.68 -9.15 9.59
C ASP A 107 -6.47 -9.07 8.63
N GLN A 108 -5.40 -8.40 9.04
CA GLN A 108 -4.26 -8.10 8.18
C GLN A 108 -3.54 -9.36 7.65
N PRO A 109 -3.29 -10.42 8.46
CA PRO A 109 -2.71 -11.66 7.95
C PRO A 109 -3.57 -12.34 6.88
N ASP A 110 -4.89 -12.37 7.06
CA ASP A 110 -5.82 -12.96 6.09
C ASP A 110 -5.83 -12.17 4.79
N ASN A 111 -5.91 -10.83 4.89
CA ASN A 111 -5.81 -9.95 3.73
C ASN A 111 -4.49 -10.15 2.97
N ALA A 112 -3.37 -10.34 3.68
CA ALA A 112 -2.07 -10.60 3.09
C ALA A 112 -2.03 -11.92 2.31
N HIS A 113 -2.57 -12.99 2.88
CA HIS A 113 -2.66 -14.29 2.21
C HIS A 113 -3.57 -14.25 0.98
N ILE A 114 -4.72 -13.57 1.08
CA ILE A 114 -5.65 -13.39 -0.04
C ILE A 114 -4.96 -12.61 -1.16
N LEU A 115 -4.30 -11.49 -0.84
CA LEU A 115 -3.58 -10.68 -1.81
C LEU A 115 -2.51 -11.50 -2.55
N LYS A 116 -1.68 -12.25 -1.83
CA LYS A 116 -0.64 -13.11 -2.41
C LYS A 116 -1.24 -14.19 -3.31
N ARG A 117 -2.31 -14.85 -2.87
CA ARG A 117 -3.01 -15.88 -3.65
C ARG A 117 -3.56 -15.34 -4.98
N HIS A 118 -3.96 -14.07 -5.00
CA HIS A 118 -4.40 -13.38 -6.22
C HIS A 118 -3.26 -12.82 -7.07
N GLY A 119 -2.00 -13.01 -6.69
CA GLY A 119 -0.84 -12.54 -7.44
C GLY A 119 -0.68 -11.02 -7.48
N LEU A 120 -1.19 -10.30 -6.47
CA LEU A 120 -1.15 -8.84 -6.41
C LEU A 120 0.04 -8.29 -5.61
N GLY A 121 0.88 -9.18 -5.08
CA GLY A 121 2.04 -8.86 -4.29
C GLY A 121 2.44 -9.99 -3.35
N ASP A 122 3.07 -9.63 -2.24
CA ASP A 122 3.54 -10.57 -1.22
C ASP A 122 3.41 -9.97 0.19
N PHE A 123 3.78 -10.70 1.22
CA PHE A 123 3.82 -10.21 2.59
C PHE A 123 5.09 -10.61 3.33
N HIS A 124 5.44 -9.85 4.37
CA HIS A 124 6.61 -10.09 5.21
C HIS A 124 6.24 -9.92 6.68
N ASP A 125 6.79 -10.76 7.55
CA ASP A 125 6.58 -10.67 9.01
C ASP A 125 7.25 -9.39 9.55
N PRO A 126 6.50 -8.40 10.06
CA PRO A 126 7.06 -7.14 10.56
C PRO A 126 7.95 -7.30 11.79
N HIS A 127 7.85 -8.43 12.51
CA HIS A 127 8.70 -8.73 13.67
C HIS A 127 10.04 -9.35 13.26
N ARG A 128 10.19 -9.77 12.00
CA ARG A 128 11.38 -10.42 11.45
C ARG A 128 12.02 -9.63 10.32
N LEU A 129 11.89 -8.31 10.35
CA LEU A 129 12.48 -7.43 9.34
C LEU A 129 14.00 -7.59 9.32
N ARG A 130 14.51 -7.94 8.14
CA ARG A 130 15.94 -7.97 7.81
C ARG A 130 16.11 -7.24 6.48
N LEU A 131 16.94 -6.20 6.46
CA LEU A 131 17.14 -5.34 5.30
C LEU A 131 17.37 -6.13 4.00
N GLY A 132 18.24 -7.14 4.02
CA GLY A 132 18.56 -7.95 2.83
C GLY A 132 17.35 -8.74 2.31
N ARG A 133 16.53 -9.33 3.19
CA ARG A 133 15.33 -10.08 2.80
C ARG A 133 14.25 -9.15 2.27
N LEU A 134 14.01 -8.03 2.96
CA LEU A 134 13.02 -7.04 2.57
C LEU A 134 13.36 -6.44 1.20
N LYS A 135 14.64 -6.07 0.98
CA LYS A 135 15.16 -5.62 -0.30
C LYS A 135 14.93 -6.65 -1.41
N ALA A 136 15.31 -7.91 -1.19
CA ALA A 136 15.15 -8.97 -2.18
C ALA A 136 13.67 -9.20 -2.53
N GLN A 137 12.77 -9.17 -1.55
CA GLN A 137 11.34 -9.32 -1.76
C GLN A 137 10.73 -8.15 -2.52
N MET A 138 11.07 -6.91 -2.16
CA MET A 138 10.66 -5.73 -2.92
C MET A 138 11.16 -5.79 -4.37
N GLN A 139 12.42 -6.19 -4.57
CA GLN A 139 12.99 -6.34 -5.91
C GLN A 139 12.25 -7.38 -6.73
N ALA A 140 11.91 -8.52 -6.15
CA ALA A 140 11.15 -9.57 -6.82
C ALA A 140 9.76 -9.09 -7.24
N ILE A 141 9.04 -8.38 -6.38
CA ILE A 141 7.73 -7.80 -6.69
C ILE A 141 7.85 -6.77 -7.83
N LEU A 142 8.80 -5.84 -7.71
CA LEU A 142 9.01 -4.76 -8.69
C LEU A 142 9.45 -5.28 -10.07
N ALA A 143 10.12 -6.44 -10.13
CA ALA A 143 10.59 -7.05 -11.37
C ALA A 143 9.54 -7.98 -12.00
N SER A 144 8.49 -8.38 -11.28
CA SER A 144 7.50 -9.34 -11.78
C SER A 144 6.49 -8.70 -12.72
N LYS A 145 6.57 -9.08 -13.99
CA LYS A 145 5.58 -8.70 -15.02
C LYS A 145 4.21 -9.33 -14.76
N GLU A 146 4.19 -10.50 -14.12
CA GLU A 146 2.98 -11.23 -13.75
C GLU A 146 2.19 -10.46 -12.70
N ILE A 147 2.86 -10.01 -11.63
CA ILE A 147 2.24 -9.20 -10.58
C ILE A 147 1.72 -7.88 -11.19
N ALA A 148 2.54 -7.18 -11.98
CA ALA A 148 2.13 -5.92 -12.60
C ALA A 148 0.88 -6.11 -13.49
N LYS A 149 0.84 -7.17 -14.30
CA LYS A 149 -0.32 -7.50 -15.14
C LYS A 149 -1.57 -7.86 -14.32
N ALA A 150 -1.39 -8.61 -13.23
CA ALA A 150 -2.50 -8.97 -12.34
C ALA A 150 -3.08 -7.73 -11.65
N CYS A 151 -2.23 -6.82 -11.17
CA CYS A 151 -2.65 -5.56 -10.55
C CYS A 151 -3.42 -4.68 -11.55
N ALA A 152 -2.90 -4.49 -12.76
CA ALA A 152 -3.56 -3.70 -13.79
C ALA A 152 -4.94 -4.28 -14.18
N LYS A 153 -5.02 -5.61 -14.36
CA LYS A 153 -6.29 -6.31 -14.64
C LYS A 153 -7.30 -6.10 -13.51
N ARG A 154 -6.86 -6.24 -12.25
CA ARG A 154 -7.76 -6.09 -11.11
C ARG A 154 -8.25 -4.64 -10.96
N ALA A 155 -7.40 -3.64 -11.20
CA ALA A 155 -7.80 -2.25 -11.19
C ALA A 155 -8.86 -1.95 -12.26
N GLN A 156 -8.69 -2.46 -13.47
CA GLN A 156 -9.67 -2.30 -14.54
C GLN A 156 -11.03 -2.94 -14.20
N MET A 157 -11.03 -4.13 -13.59
CA MET A 157 -12.26 -4.77 -13.15
C MET A 157 -12.95 -3.96 -12.06
N ASN A 158 -12.17 -3.36 -11.14
CA ASN A 158 -12.71 -2.58 -10.03
C ASN A 158 -13.33 -1.24 -10.48
N GLN A 159 -12.86 -0.64 -11.57
CA GLN A 159 -13.44 0.60 -12.12
C GLN A 159 -14.90 0.43 -12.57
N ASN A 160 -15.30 -0.78 -12.94
CA ASN A 160 -16.64 -1.10 -13.39
C ASN A 160 -17.54 -1.65 -12.27
N THR A 161 -17.05 -1.66 -11.03
CA THR A 161 -17.79 -2.21 -9.87
C THR A 161 -18.08 -1.08 -8.90
N HIS A 162 -19.35 -0.69 -8.82
CA HIS A 162 -19.87 0.25 -7.83
C HIS A 162 -20.23 -0.52 -6.56
N GLY A 163 -19.22 -0.91 -5.77
CA GLY A 163 -19.38 -1.76 -4.59
C GLY A 163 -20.33 -1.18 -3.54
N GLU A 164 -20.33 0.14 -3.40
CA GLU A 164 -21.26 0.88 -2.52
C GLU A 164 -22.72 0.75 -2.95
N VAL A 165 -22.98 0.79 -4.26
CA VAL A 165 -24.34 0.61 -4.81
C VAL A 165 -24.79 -0.83 -4.62
N LEU A 166 -23.93 -1.81 -4.96
CA LEU A 166 -24.25 -3.23 -4.77
C LEU A 166 -24.52 -3.57 -3.29
N ALA A 167 -23.79 -2.95 -2.37
CA ALA A 167 -24.01 -3.14 -0.94
C ALA A 167 -25.34 -2.53 -0.50
N ALA A 168 -25.69 -1.33 -0.98
CA ALA A 168 -26.97 -0.68 -0.70
C ALA A 168 -28.13 -1.52 -1.24
N ASP A 169 -28.08 -1.91 -2.51
CA ASP A 169 -29.12 -2.76 -3.14
C ASP A 169 -29.31 -4.08 -2.38
N SER A 170 -28.21 -4.70 -1.92
CA SER A 170 -28.27 -5.94 -1.14
C SER A 170 -28.94 -5.74 0.21
N LEU A 171 -28.69 -4.61 0.89
CA LEU A 171 -29.32 -4.27 2.15
C LEU A 171 -30.83 -3.98 1.97
N GLU A 172 -31.21 -3.25 0.91
CA GLU A 172 -32.60 -2.97 0.58
C GLU A 172 -33.38 -4.27 0.33
N GLN A 173 -32.83 -5.18 -0.48
CA GLN A 173 -33.44 -6.50 -0.74
C GLN A 173 -33.62 -7.33 0.54
N LEU A 174 -32.66 -7.27 1.48
CA LEU A 174 -32.81 -7.95 2.77
C LEU A 174 -33.99 -7.37 3.58
N VAL A 175 -34.12 -6.04 3.64
CA VAL A 175 -35.20 -5.38 4.38
C VAL A 175 -36.57 -5.70 3.78
N GLU A 176 -36.68 -5.67 2.44
CA GLU A 176 -37.94 -6.04 1.75
C GLU A 176 -38.32 -7.51 1.99
N GLY A 177 -37.34 -8.42 1.99
CA GLY A 177 -37.55 -9.83 2.28
C GLY A 177 -37.97 -10.14 3.71
N PHE A 178 -37.70 -9.25 4.69
CA PHE A 178 -38.23 -9.37 6.06
C PHE A 178 -39.62 -8.76 6.26
N SER A 179 -40.10 -8.00 5.27
CA SER A 179 -41.41 -7.31 5.35
C SER A 179 -42.55 -8.10 4.67
N ALA A 180 -42.24 -9.25 4.10
CA ALA A 180 -43.19 -10.19 3.47
C ALA A 180 -43.39 -11.45 4.34
#